data_8417b3339e04850b2fcb11df82e2790a
#
_entry.id   8417b3339e04850b2fcb11df82e2790a
#
_cell.length_a   1.000
_cell.length_b   1.000
_cell.length_c   1.000
_cell.angle_alpha   90.00
_cell.angle_beta   90.00
_cell.angle_gamma   90.00
#
_symmetry.space_group_name_H-M   'P 1'
#
loop_
_entity.id
_entity.type
_entity.pdbx_description
1 polymer ?
#
loop_
_entity_poly.entity_id
_entity_poly.type
_entity_poly.pdbx_seq_one_letter_code
_entity_poly.pdbx_strand_id
1 'polypeptide(L)'
;MRRMVLQDVLDIAQYERVRPQYRADVIAHKQMRRLEVGPLIWFSFETFETMLYQVQEMMRSERMVDERQIAREIETFNELIPAKHQLSASMMIAVFDERQRKDFLAQATTLPQHTFLQIDDQRLAFVFDERQNSSDRFNGHCLKYSRRRWRRT
;
A
#
# COMPACT_ATOMS: atom_id res chain seq x y z
N MET A 1 10.88 12.78 -2.44
CA MET A 1 11.27 11.41 -2.10
C MET A 1 11.86 10.76 -3.33
N ARG A 2 12.86 9.90 -3.17
CA ARG A 2 13.46 9.17 -4.29
C ARG A 2 12.55 8.03 -4.74
N ARG A 3 12.66 7.65 -6.00
CA ARG A 3 12.06 6.44 -6.55
C ARG A 3 12.99 5.25 -6.34
N MET A 4 12.42 4.08 -6.21
CA MET A 4 13.14 2.82 -6.15
C MET A 4 13.72 2.49 -7.52
N VAL A 5 14.94 1.97 -7.55
CA VAL A 5 15.63 1.50 -8.75
C VAL A 5 16.14 0.07 -8.53
N LEU A 6 16.58 -0.60 -9.58
CA LEU A 6 17.00 -2.01 -9.50
C LEU A 6 18.14 -2.23 -8.50
N GLN A 7 19.04 -1.26 -8.33
CA GLN A 7 20.14 -1.31 -7.37
C GLN A 7 19.71 -1.24 -5.90
N ASP A 8 18.47 -0.89 -5.63
CA ASP A 8 17.92 -0.87 -4.27
C ASP A 8 17.50 -2.26 -3.78
N VAL A 9 17.26 -3.19 -4.70
CA VAL A 9 16.82 -4.53 -4.36
C VAL A 9 17.99 -5.50 -4.26
N LEU A 10 17.90 -6.38 -3.27
CA LEU A 10 18.85 -7.47 -3.08
C LEU A 10 18.42 -8.65 -3.94
N ASP A 11 19.38 -9.45 -4.41
CA ASP A 11 19.05 -10.76 -4.94
C ASP A 11 18.41 -11.66 -3.86
N ILE A 12 17.75 -12.74 -4.28
CA ILE A 12 17.00 -13.61 -3.37
C ILE A 12 17.91 -14.20 -2.28
N ALA A 13 19.14 -14.60 -2.63
CA ALA A 13 20.06 -15.23 -1.68
C ALA A 13 20.58 -14.22 -0.65
N GLN A 14 20.88 -13.00 -1.06
CA GLN A 14 21.24 -11.89 -0.18
C GLN A 14 20.08 -11.53 0.74
N TYR A 15 18.89 -11.40 0.15
CA TYR A 15 17.68 -11.06 0.91
C TYR A 15 17.35 -12.09 1.98
N GLU A 16 17.39 -13.39 1.68
CA GLU A 16 17.13 -14.45 2.66
C GLU A 16 18.04 -14.38 3.90
N ARG A 17 19.27 -13.94 3.74
CA ARG A 17 20.22 -13.79 4.87
C ARG A 17 19.80 -12.68 5.83
N VAL A 18 19.31 -11.57 5.31
CA VAL A 18 18.95 -10.38 6.11
C VAL A 18 17.46 -10.34 6.45
N ARG A 19 16.64 -11.13 5.78
CA ARG A 19 15.17 -11.12 5.87
C ARG A 19 14.63 -11.17 7.31
N PRO A 20 15.13 -12.02 8.23
CA PRO A 20 14.56 -12.09 9.58
C PRO A 20 14.60 -10.73 10.28
N GLN A 21 15.73 -10.06 10.26
CA GLN A 21 15.89 -8.74 10.86
C GLN A 21 15.16 -7.67 10.07
N TYR A 22 15.33 -7.66 8.74
CA TYR A 22 14.68 -6.69 7.87
C TYR A 22 13.14 -6.72 8.01
N ARG A 23 12.57 -7.94 8.07
CA ARG A 23 11.13 -8.12 8.31
C ARG A 23 10.70 -7.58 9.67
N ALA A 24 11.46 -7.83 10.73
CA ALA A 24 11.14 -7.32 12.06
C ALA A 24 11.13 -5.79 12.09
N ASP A 25 12.12 -5.16 11.48
CA ASP A 25 12.24 -3.69 11.40
C ASP A 25 11.08 -3.08 10.61
N VAL A 26 10.70 -3.69 9.48
CA VAL A 26 9.56 -3.21 8.68
C VAL A 26 8.22 -3.41 9.40
N ILE A 27 8.05 -4.50 10.14
CA ILE A 27 6.83 -4.70 10.96
C ILE A 27 6.72 -3.59 12.00
N ALA A 28 7.79 -3.30 12.74
CA ALA A 28 7.83 -2.21 13.71
C ALA A 28 7.54 -0.85 13.05
N HIS A 29 8.15 -0.59 11.89
CA HIS A 29 7.92 0.61 11.10
C HIS A 29 6.44 0.75 10.65
N LYS A 30 5.81 -0.34 10.22
CA LYS A 30 4.39 -0.36 9.82
C LYS A 30 3.44 -0.15 11.00
N GLN A 31 3.76 -0.66 12.19
CA GLN A 31 2.92 -0.47 13.38
C GLN A 31 2.72 1.01 13.71
N MET A 32 3.76 1.83 13.57
CA MET A 32 3.70 3.28 13.80
C MET A 32 2.90 4.04 12.72
N ARG A 33 2.52 3.37 11.64
CA ARG A 33 1.83 3.94 10.46
C ARG A 33 0.48 3.31 10.18
N ARG A 34 0.01 2.52 11.11
CA ARG A 34 -1.28 1.86 11.02
C ARG A 34 -2.35 2.70 11.72
N LEU A 35 -3.45 2.93 11.02
CA LEU A 35 -4.66 3.55 11.55
C LEU A 35 -5.82 2.57 11.43
N GLU A 36 -6.46 2.25 12.54
CA GLU A 36 -7.62 1.38 12.58
C GLU A 36 -8.90 2.21 12.54
N VAL A 37 -9.86 1.78 11.72
CA VAL A 37 -11.17 2.39 11.57
C VAL A 37 -12.25 1.32 11.81
N GLY A 38 -12.81 1.33 12.99
CA GLY A 38 -13.68 0.26 13.44
C GLY A 38 -12.97 -1.09 13.55
N PRO A 39 -13.70 -2.19 13.65
CA PRO A 39 -13.10 -3.51 13.89
C PRO A 39 -12.59 -4.20 12.63
N LEU A 40 -12.95 -3.72 11.44
CA LEU A 40 -12.75 -4.45 10.19
C LEU A 40 -11.80 -3.77 9.20
N ILE A 41 -11.52 -2.48 9.36
CA ILE A 41 -10.76 -1.72 8.38
C ILE A 41 -9.52 -1.12 9.05
N TRP A 42 -8.39 -1.21 8.38
CA TRP A 42 -7.21 -0.44 8.75
C TRP A 42 -6.47 0.10 7.54
N PHE A 43 -5.78 1.21 7.76
CA PHE A 43 -4.93 1.85 6.77
C PHE A 43 -3.47 1.71 7.19
N SER A 44 -2.61 1.35 6.26
CA SER A 44 -1.16 1.37 6.41
C SER A 44 -0.61 2.48 5.54
N PHE A 45 -0.02 3.52 6.15
CA PHE A 45 0.63 4.58 5.38
C PHE A 45 1.96 4.10 4.83
N GLU A 46 2.09 4.20 3.50
CA GLU A 46 3.22 3.64 2.78
C GLU A 46 4.40 4.61 2.72
N THR A 47 5.58 4.05 2.64
CA THR A 47 6.86 4.75 2.52
C THR A 47 7.74 4.04 1.50
N PHE A 48 8.91 4.59 1.20
CA PHE A 48 9.91 3.93 0.39
C PHE A 48 10.28 2.55 0.98
N GLU A 49 10.50 2.48 2.29
CA GLU A 49 10.92 1.26 3.00
C GLU A 49 9.83 0.17 2.96
N THR A 50 8.55 0.56 3.12
CA THR A 50 7.46 -0.41 3.06
C THR A 50 7.26 -0.96 1.65
N MET A 51 7.48 -0.14 0.62
CA MET A 51 7.37 -0.56 -0.78
C MET A 51 8.58 -1.38 -1.21
N LEU A 52 9.79 -1.02 -0.78
CA LEU A 52 10.98 -1.85 -1.02
C LEU A 52 10.81 -3.24 -0.40
N TYR A 53 10.30 -3.32 0.82
CA TYR A 53 9.99 -4.61 1.45
C TYR A 53 8.98 -5.42 0.63
N GLN A 54 7.94 -4.81 0.09
CA GLN A 54 6.94 -5.50 -0.74
C GLN A 54 7.57 -6.08 -2.01
N VAL A 55 8.43 -5.32 -2.70
CA VAL A 55 9.15 -5.81 -3.88
C VAL A 55 10.05 -7.00 -3.50
N GLN A 56 10.79 -6.91 -2.39
CA GLN A 56 11.66 -8.00 -1.94
C GLN A 56 10.87 -9.28 -1.61
N GLU A 57 9.74 -9.16 -0.91
CA GLU A 57 8.88 -10.32 -0.60
C GLU A 57 8.24 -10.89 -1.87
N MET A 58 7.88 -10.06 -2.84
CA MET A 58 7.36 -10.51 -4.15
C MET A 58 8.43 -11.27 -4.93
N MET A 59 9.62 -10.70 -5.09
CA MET A 59 10.76 -11.37 -5.75
C MET A 59 11.05 -12.72 -5.13
N ARG A 60 11.04 -12.77 -3.79
CA ARG A 60 11.25 -14.00 -3.02
C ARG A 60 10.16 -15.04 -3.27
N SER A 61 8.89 -14.66 -3.12
CA SER A 61 7.74 -15.57 -3.20
C SER A 61 7.54 -16.14 -4.60
N GLU A 62 7.77 -15.32 -5.62
CA GLU A 62 7.61 -15.69 -7.03
C GLU A 62 8.92 -16.14 -7.68
N ARG A 63 10.03 -16.17 -6.91
CA ARG A 63 11.37 -16.56 -7.39
C ARG A 63 11.81 -15.75 -8.61
N MET A 64 11.53 -14.46 -8.60
CA MET A 64 11.89 -13.56 -9.69
C MET A 64 13.39 -13.33 -9.74
N VAL A 65 14.00 -13.67 -10.89
CA VAL A 65 15.42 -13.45 -11.15
C VAL A 65 15.64 -12.64 -12.44
N ASP A 66 14.63 -12.49 -13.26
CA ASP A 66 14.67 -11.69 -14.48
C ASP A 66 14.61 -10.21 -14.16
N GLU A 67 15.64 -9.45 -14.52
CA GLU A 67 15.73 -8.02 -14.22
C GLU A 67 14.60 -7.20 -14.84
N ARG A 68 14.07 -7.61 -16.01
CA ARG A 68 12.97 -6.90 -16.66
C ARG A 68 11.67 -7.10 -15.90
N GLN A 69 11.46 -8.30 -15.34
CA GLN A 69 10.31 -8.58 -14.49
C GLN A 69 10.40 -7.78 -13.20
N ILE A 70 11.57 -7.79 -12.56
CA ILE A 70 11.83 -7.02 -11.34
C ILE A 70 11.63 -5.52 -11.58
N ALA A 71 12.13 -5.00 -12.70
CA ALA A 71 11.96 -3.58 -13.05
C ALA A 71 10.48 -3.17 -13.20
N ARG A 72 9.63 -4.05 -13.77
CA ARG A 72 8.19 -3.80 -13.88
C ARG A 72 7.51 -3.75 -12.51
N GLU A 73 7.89 -4.65 -11.60
CA GLU A 73 7.38 -4.62 -10.23
C GLU A 73 7.82 -3.35 -9.50
N ILE A 74 9.09 -2.97 -9.61
CA ILE A 74 9.61 -1.71 -9.07
C ILE A 74 8.80 -0.52 -9.59
N GLU A 75 8.49 -0.48 -10.87
CA GLU A 75 7.70 0.60 -11.47
C GLU A 75 6.29 0.66 -10.86
N THR A 76 5.63 -0.49 -10.73
CA THR A 76 4.31 -0.61 -10.10
C THR A 76 4.33 -0.12 -8.65
N PHE A 77 5.27 -0.60 -7.84
CA PHE A 77 5.36 -0.20 -6.43
C PHE A 77 5.86 1.24 -6.24
N ASN A 78 6.62 1.77 -7.18
CA ASN A 78 7.00 3.18 -7.18
C ASN A 78 5.81 4.13 -7.24
N GLU A 79 4.71 3.73 -7.86
CA GLU A 79 3.50 4.53 -7.87
C GLU A 79 2.91 4.71 -6.47
N LEU A 80 3.18 3.78 -5.55
CA LEU A 80 2.68 3.79 -4.19
C LEU A 80 3.58 4.57 -3.23
N ILE A 81 4.80 4.90 -3.64
CA ILE A 81 5.70 5.73 -2.84
C ILE A 81 5.21 7.18 -2.89
N PRO A 82 4.81 7.78 -1.74
CA PRO A 82 4.30 9.13 -1.73
C PRO A 82 5.38 10.13 -2.16
N ALA A 83 5.02 11.11 -2.99
CA ALA A 83 5.89 12.24 -3.30
C ALA A 83 5.87 13.28 -2.17
N LYS A 84 6.66 14.35 -2.32
CA LYS A 84 6.63 15.46 -1.36
C LYS A 84 5.21 16.03 -1.24
N HIS A 85 4.73 16.20 -0.02
CA HIS A 85 3.36 16.65 0.29
C HIS A 85 2.24 15.70 -0.18
N GLN A 86 2.54 14.42 -0.29
CA GLN A 86 1.57 13.36 -0.56
C GLN A 86 1.55 12.37 0.59
N LEU A 87 0.41 11.74 0.79
CA LEU A 87 0.23 10.53 1.58
C LEU A 87 -0.22 9.42 0.64
N SER A 88 0.27 8.24 0.86
CA SER A 88 -0.19 7.01 0.22
C SER A 88 -0.48 6.00 1.31
N ALA A 89 -1.58 5.29 1.20
CA ALA A 89 -1.97 4.28 2.17
C ALA A 89 -2.60 3.08 1.48
N SER A 90 -2.34 1.90 2.02
CA SER A 90 -3.06 0.68 1.67
C SER A 90 -4.20 0.49 2.66
N MET A 91 -5.43 0.38 2.16
CA MET A 91 -6.59 0.02 2.95
C MET A 91 -6.73 -1.49 2.99
N MET A 92 -6.85 -2.04 4.17
CA MET A 92 -7.05 -3.47 4.38
C MET A 92 -8.37 -3.73 5.11
N ILE A 93 -9.07 -4.80 4.69
CA ILE A 93 -10.34 -5.23 5.26
C ILE A 93 -10.17 -6.63 5.81
N ALA A 94 -10.43 -6.81 7.11
CA ALA A 94 -10.31 -8.08 7.82
C ALA A 94 -11.68 -8.70 8.09
N VAL A 95 -12.25 -9.31 7.08
CA VAL A 95 -13.45 -10.15 7.24
C VAL A 95 -13.05 -11.60 7.03
N PHE A 96 -13.00 -12.38 8.10
CA PHE A 96 -12.50 -13.76 8.09
C PHE A 96 -13.54 -14.75 7.55
N ASP A 97 -14.82 -14.55 7.86
CA ASP A 97 -15.90 -15.39 7.32
C ASP A 97 -16.17 -15.09 5.85
N GLU A 98 -16.24 -16.13 5.03
CA GLU A 98 -16.37 -16.00 3.57
C GLU A 98 -17.71 -15.38 3.15
N ARG A 99 -18.81 -15.73 3.82
CA ARG A 99 -20.14 -15.19 3.50
C ARG A 99 -20.22 -13.73 3.89
N GLN A 100 -19.81 -13.40 5.11
CA GLN A 100 -19.76 -12.02 5.59
C GLN A 100 -18.84 -11.17 4.71
N ARG A 101 -17.73 -11.74 4.21
CA ARG A 101 -16.82 -11.03 3.29
C ARG A 101 -17.48 -10.70 1.97
N LYS A 102 -18.24 -11.64 1.36
CA LYS A 102 -18.99 -11.37 0.12
C LYS A 102 -20.04 -10.27 0.31
N ASP A 103 -20.80 -10.35 1.38
CA ASP A 103 -21.82 -9.34 1.71
C ASP A 103 -21.19 -7.98 2.00
N PHE A 104 -20.09 -7.95 2.75
CA PHE A 104 -19.35 -6.73 3.03
C PHE A 104 -18.77 -6.12 1.74
N LEU A 105 -18.15 -6.91 0.88
CA LEU A 105 -17.56 -6.42 -0.37
C LEU A 105 -18.62 -5.88 -1.33
N ALA A 106 -19.80 -6.48 -1.38
CA ALA A 106 -20.92 -5.97 -2.18
C ALA A 106 -21.35 -4.56 -1.73
N GLN A 107 -21.30 -4.29 -0.42
CA GLN A 107 -21.61 -2.98 0.16
C GLN A 107 -20.41 -2.01 0.09
N ALA A 108 -19.19 -2.54 0.09
CA ALA A 108 -17.94 -1.77 0.12
C ALA A 108 -17.65 -1.02 -1.19
N THR A 109 -18.40 -1.25 -2.24
CA THR A 109 -18.24 -0.53 -3.53
C THR A 109 -18.38 0.98 -3.39
N THR A 110 -19.09 1.44 -2.38
CA THR A 110 -19.28 2.88 -2.08
C THR A 110 -18.23 3.45 -1.13
N LEU A 111 -17.37 2.62 -0.51
CA LEU A 111 -16.34 3.07 0.42
C LEU A 111 -15.44 4.18 -0.13
N PRO A 112 -15.01 4.15 -1.40
CA PRO A 112 -14.20 5.22 -1.95
C PRO A 112 -14.83 6.61 -1.83
N GLN A 113 -16.15 6.70 -1.95
CA GLN A 113 -16.88 7.97 -1.90
C GLN A 113 -17.04 8.50 -0.47
N HIS A 114 -16.92 7.61 0.52
CA HIS A 114 -17.12 7.91 1.94
C HIS A 114 -15.81 7.92 2.73
N THR A 115 -14.67 7.66 2.07
CA THR A 115 -13.36 7.64 2.72
C THR A 115 -12.67 8.99 2.55
N PHE A 116 -12.37 9.63 3.67
CA PHE A 116 -11.63 10.89 3.70
C PHE A 116 -10.69 10.91 4.91
N LEU A 117 -9.61 11.66 4.79
CA LEU A 117 -8.72 11.97 5.89
C LEU A 117 -9.11 13.35 6.44
N GLN A 118 -9.39 13.42 7.73
CA GLN A 118 -9.61 14.69 8.40
C GLN A 118 -8.34 15.11 9.13
N ILE A 119 -7.87 16.32 8.85
CA ILE A 119 -6.75 16.95 9.55
C ILE A 119 -7.26 18.32 10.01
N ASP A 120 -7.35 18.52 11.30
CA ASP A 120 -8.01 19.68 11.90
C ASP A 120 -9.44 19.84 11.34
N ASP A 121 -9.76 20.99 10.78
CA ASP A 121 -11.07 21.30 10.19
C ASP A 121 -11.19 20.91 8.71
N GLN A 122 -10.18 20.25 8.16
CA GLN A 122 -10.09 19.99 6.73
C GLN A 122 -10.32 18.52 6.42
N ARG A 123 -11.25 18.27 5.50
CA ARG A 123 -11.51 16.95 4.93
C ARG A 123 -10.80 16.79 3.60
N LEU A 124 -9.99 15.75 3.49
CA LEU A 124 -9.16 15.44 2.36
C LEU A 124 -9.66 14.14 1.74
N ALA A 125 -10.20 14.22 0.51
CA ALA A 125 -10.63 13.03 -0.21
C ALA A 125 -9.41 12.23 -0.67
N PHE A 126 -9.50 10.91 -0.55
CA PHE A 126 -8.54 9.99 -1.16
C PHE A 126 -8.88 9.76 -2.63
N VAL A 127 -7.85 9.56 -3.43
CA VAL A 127 -7.98 9.06 -4.80
C VAL A 127 -7.66 7.57 -4.76
N PHE A 128 -8.65 6.76 -5.07
CA PHE A 128 -8.48 5.29 -5.16
C PHE A 128 -7.89 4.92 -6.52
N ASP A 129 -7.03 3.91 -6.53
CA ASP A 129 -6.51 3.37 -7.79
C ASP A 129 -7.53 2.40 -8.39
N GLU A 130 -8.20 2.83 -9.45
CA GLU A 130 -9.26 2.06 -10.12
C GLU A 130 -8.75 0.75 -10.75
N ARG A 131 -7.44 0.66 -11.04
CA ARG A 131 -6.82 -0.54 -11.61
C ARG A 131 -6.84 -1.74 -10.65
N GLN A 132 -7.02 -1.50 -9.37
CA GLN A 132 -7.11 -2.54 -8.34
C GLN A 132 -8.55 -2.98 -8.03
N ASN A 133 -9.53 -2.39 -8.70
CA ASN A 133 -10.95 -2.74 -8.64
C ASN A 133 -11.29 -3.93 -9.56
N SER A 134 -10.62 -5.06 -9.44
CA SER A 134 -11.15 -6.28 -10.05
C SER A 134 -12.26 -6.84 -9.16
N SER A 135 -13.40 -7.15 -9.76
CA SER A 135 -14.67 -7.54 -9.14
C SER A 135 -14.61 -8.71 -8.16
N ASP A 136 -13.49 -9.41 -8.06
CA ASP A 136 -13.34 -10.62 -7.24
C ASP A 136 -12.29 -10.54 -6.13
N ARG A 137 -11.50 -9.48 -6.06
CA ARG A 137 -10.47 -9.32 -5.02
C ARG A 137 -10.35 -7.88 -4.59
N PHE A 138 -10.94 -7.59 -3.44
CA PHE A 138 -10.61 -6.40 -2.66
C PHE A 138 -9.22 -6.63 -2.03
N ASN A 139 -8.19 -6.63 -2.86
CA ASN A 139 -6.80 -6.63 -2.39
C ASN A 139 -6.40 -5.18 -2.19
N GLY A 140 -6.33 -4.77 -0.93
CA GLY A 140 -5.78 -3.51 -0.45
C GLY A 140 -5.79 -2.33 -1.42
N HIS A 141 -6.76 -1.42 -1.31
CA HIS A 141 -6.77 -0.22 -2.13
C HIS A 141 -5.64 0.72 -1.72
N CYS A 142 -4.85 1.13 -2.68
CA CYS A 142 -3.91 2.21 -2.47
C CYS A 142 -4.62 3.55 -2.62
N LEU A 143 -4.58 4.32 -1.56
CA LEU A 143 -5.14 5.65 -1.48
C LEU A 143 -4.02 6.65 -1.65
N LYS A 144 -4.13 7.54 -2.64
CA LYS A 144 -3.18 8.64 -2.81
C LYS A 144 -3.85 9.97 -2.45
N TYR A 145 -3.20 10.71 -1.60
CA TYR A 145 -3.52 12.09 -1.32
C TYR A 145 -2.39 13.00 -1.81
N SER A 146 -2.74 14.07 -2.56
CA SER A 146 -1.76 15.06 -3.00
C SER A 146 -2.22 16.48 -2.67
N ARG A 147 -1.34 17.24 -1.99
CA ARG A 147 -1.57 18.63 -1.65
C ARG A 147 -1.69 19.57 -2.87
N ARG A 148 -1.37 19.13 -4.07
CA ARG A 148 -1.41 19.97 -5.28
C ARG A 148 -2.81 20.45 -5.68
N ARG A 149 -3.88 19.95 -5.07
CA ARG A 149 -5.26 20.38 -5.32
C ARG A 149 -5.76 21.47 -4.39
N TRP A 150 -4.86 22.05 -3.58
CA TRP A 150 -5.18 23.16 -2.71
C TRP A 150 -5.16 24.47 -3.50
N ARG A 151 -6.28 24.86 -4.06
CA ARG A 151 -6.58 26.26 -4.27
C ARG A 151 -7.48 26.69 -3.10
N ARG A 152 -7.03 27.69 -2.33
CA ARG A 152 -7.91 28.42 -1.42
C ARG A 152 -9.04 29.00 -2.28
N THR A 153 -10.26 28.63 -2.00
CA THR A 153 -11.44 29.45 -2.33
C THR A 153 -11.59 30.50 -1.27
#